data_fb312d34886e18569a573695b04daa58
#
_entry.id   fb312d34886e18569a573695b04daa58
#
_cell.length_a   1.000
_cell.length_b   1.000
_cell.length_c   1.000
_cell.angle_alpha   90.00
_cell.angle_beta   90.00
_cell.angle_gamma   90.00
#
_symmetry.space_group_name_H-M   'P 1'
#
loop_
_entity.id
_entity.type
_entity.pdbx_description
1 polymer ?
#
loop_
_entity_poly.entity_id
_entity_poly.type
_entity_poly.pdbx_seq_one_letter_code
_entity_poly.pdbx_strand_id
1 'polypeptide(L)'
;MYQNRLREIDELKAKIDSFRPLSEDIVKQIQEYYKIGLTYSSNALEGNTLDLAETKVVIEDGLTINGKPMKDHLETLGHASAFNELLELAKSNTINEENIKNLHKIFYAKIDSDNAGNYRQKPVIVTGADVDFPLPKELNDKMQEFISKLPQLKQDLHTVEYAAMVHALFVNIHPFIDGNGRVARLIMNLVLLQGGYNITIIPPVVRADYIRALQDSNHNNYQPFINFISEMVLEAQKEYLRIIERLS
;
A
#
# COMPACT_ATOMS: atom_id res chain seq x y z
N MET A 1 -19.65 -7.58 -15.35
CA MET A 1 -18.24 -8.02 -15.23
C MET A 1 -17.65 -7.61 -13.89
N TYR A 2 -17.68 -6.33 -13.51
CA TYR A 2 -17.12 -5.83 -12.24
C TYR A 2 -17.78 -6.43 -10.97
N GLN A 3 -19.09 -6.40 -10.86
CA GLN A 3 -19.84 -6.98 -9.72
C GLN A 3 -19.60 -8.50 -9.56
N ASN A 4 -19.37 -9.21 -10.66
CA ASN A 4 -19.01 -10.63 -10.59
C ASN A 4 -17.61 -10.83 -9.99
N ARG A 5 -16.68 -9.90 -10.24
CA ARG A 5 -15.33 -9.93 -9.65
C ARG A 5 -15.38 -9.74 -8.13
N LEU A 6 -16.13 -8.76 -7.64
CA LEU A 6 -16.28 -8.55 -6.18
C LEU A 6 -16.86 -9.80 -5.50
N ARG A 7 -17.88 -10.42 -6.10
CA ARG A 7 -18.45 -11.67 -5.59
C ARG A 7 -17.43 -12.81 -5.57
N GLU A 8 -16.63 -12.98 -6.63
CA GLU A 8 -15.55 -13.97 -6.66
C GLU A 8 -14.49 -13.73 -5.58
N ILE A 9 -14.14 -12.47 -5.32
CA ILE A 9 -13.23 -12.07 -4.24
C ILE A 9 -13.80 -12.49 -2.88
N ASP A 10 -15.09 -12.25 -2.64
CA ASP A 10 -15.76 -12.60 -1.38
C ASP A 10 -15.90 -14.12 -1.20
N GLU A 11 -16.18 -14.86 -2.28
CA GLU A 11 -16.19 -16.32 -2.25
C GLU A 11 -14.81 -16.90 -1.91
N LEU A 12 -13.74 -16.33 -2.48
CA LEU A 12 -12.35 -16.72 -2.14
C LEU A 12 -12.02 -16.35 -0.69
N LYS A 13 -12.43 -15.16 -0.23
CA LYS A 13 -12.26 -14.76 1.17
C LYS A 13 -12.94 -15.74 2.11
N ALA A 14 -14.19 -16.11 1.85
CA ALA A 14 -14.93 -17.07 2.67
C ALA A 14 -14.23 -18.44 2.69
N LYS A 15 -13.68 -18.90 1.55
CA LYS A 15 -12.89 -20.13 1.49
C LYS A 15 -11.60 -20.01 2.32
N ILE A 16 -10.87 -18.91 2.23
CA ILE A 16 -9.67 -18.64 3.05
C ILE A 16 -10.03 -18.63 4.55
N ASP A 17 -11.14 -17.99 4.92
CA ASP A 17 -11.58 -17.91 6.30
C ASP A 17 -11.92 -19.30 6.89
N SER A 18 -12.29 -20.29 6.06
CA SER A 18 -12.53 -21.67 6.51
C SER A 18 -11.27 -22.42 6.98
N PHE A 19 -10.07 -21.92 6.66
CA PHE A 19 -8.80 -22.46 7.15
C PHE A 19 -8.37 -21.85 8.50
N ARG A 20 -9.08 -20.82 8.99
CA ARG A 20 -8.72 -20.13 10.24
C ARG A 20 -9.27 -20.86 11.47
N PRO A 21 -8.57 -20.84 12.62
CA PRO A 21 -7.30 -20.17 12.84
C PRO A 21 -6.11 -20.94 12.23
N LEU A 22 -5.19 -20.22 11.60
CA LEU A 22 -3.90 -20.77 11.17
C LEU A 22 -2.95 -20.87 12.39
N SER A 23 -2.01 -21.83 12.37
CA SER A 23 -0.98 -21.90 13.39
C SER A 23 -0.06 -20.66 13.36
N GLU A 24 0.55 -20.33 14.51
CA GLU A 24 1.47 -19.18 14.62
C GLU A 24 2.63 -19.26 13.62
N ASP A 25 3.17 -20.47 13.39
CA ASP A 25 4.26 -20.68 12.46
C ASP A 25 3.85 -20.40 11.01
N ILE A 26 2.64 -20.82 10.60
CA ILE A 26 2.10 -20.54 9.27
C ILE A 26 1.87 -19.04 9.11
N VAL A 27 1.28 -18.38 10.11
CA VAL A 27 1.05 -16.93 10.09
C VAL A 27 2.37 -16.17 9.92
N LYS A 28 3.40 -16.56 10.69
CA LYS A 28 4.73 -15.93 10.61
C LYS A 28 5.37 -16.11 9.23
N GLN A 29 5.34 -17.31 8.67
CA GLN A 29 5.87 -17.57 7.32
C GLN A 29 5.15 -16.72 6.25
N ILE A 30 3.84 -16.62 6.32
CA ILE A 30 3.03 -15.81 5.41
C ILE A 30 3.38 -14.33 5.56
N GLN A 31 3.51 -13.83 6.80
CA GLN A 31 3.88 -12.43 7.06
C GLN A 31 5.26 -12.09 6.48
N GLU A 32 6.26 -12.96 6.67
CA GLU A 32 7.59 -12.76 6.10
C GLU A 32 7.57 -12.78 4.56
N TYR A 33 6.83 -13.71 3.96
CA TYR A 33 6.63 -13.77 2.51
C TYR A 33 6.07 -12.45 1.97
N TYR A 34 4.99 -11.94 2.55
CA TYR A 34 4.37 -10.70 2.11
C TYR A 34 5.18 -9.45 2.45
N LYS A 35 5.93 -9.45 3.56
CA LYS A 35 6.85 -8.36 3.90
C LYS A 35 7.90 -8.14 2.81
N ILE A 36 8.53 -9.22 2.36
CA ILE A 36 9.53 -9.16 1.30
C ILE A 36 8.89 -8.76 -0.03
N GLY A 37 7.80 -9.43 -0.43
CA GLY A 37 7.13 -9.21 -1.70
C GLY A 37 6.55 -7.80 -1.84
N LEU A 38 5.85 -7.29 -0.82
CA LEU A 38 5.28 -5.94 -0.83
C LEU A 38 6.38 -4.89 -0.80
N THR A 39 7.44 -5.09 0.00
CA THR A 39 8.58 -4.16 0.07
C THR A 39 9.27 -4.06 -1.28
N TYR A 40 9.59 -5.18 -1.90
CA TYR A 40 10.18 -5.21 -3.23
C TYR A 40 9.29 -4.47 -4.25
N SER A 41 8.04 -4.94 -4.42
CA SER A 41 7.15 -4.37 -5.44
C SER A 41 6.89 -2.89 -5.23
N SER A 42 6.61 -2.48 -4.00
CA SER A 42 6.29 -1.09 -3.68
C SER A 42 7.46 -0.15 -3.95
N ASN A 43 8.69 -0.56 -3.68
CA ASN A 43 9.89 0.23 -3.96
C ASN A 43 10.26 0.19 -5.46
N ALA A 44 10.14 -0.96 -6.13
CA ALA A 44 10.41 -1.08 -7.56
C ALA A 44 9.47 -0.21 -8.42
N LEU A 45 8.21 -0.05 -8.01
CA LEU A 45 7.25 0.87 -8.65
C LEU A 45 7.74 2.33 -8.62
N GLU A 46 8.55 2.71 -7.63
CA GLU A 46 9.14 4.05 -7.48
C GLU A 46 10.58 4.16 -8.03
N GLY A 47 11.09 3.09 -8.65
CA GLY A 47 12.39 3.08 -9.32
C GLY A 47 13.56 2.59 -8.48
N ASN A 48 13.31 1.98 -7.32
CA ASN A 48 14.34 1.28 -6.55
C ASN A 48 14.93 0.14 -7.39
N THR A 49 16.24 -0.04 -7.33
CA THR A 49 16.98 -0.93 -8.23
C THR A 49 17.27 -2.33 -7.65
N LEU A 50 16.91 -2.57 -6.39
CA LEU A 50 17.02 -3.91 -5.80
C LEU A 50 15.99 -4.86 -6.42
N ASP A 51 16.41 -6.06 -6.77
CA ASP A 51 15.49 -7.13 -7.15
C ASP A 51 14.88 -7.83 -5.93
N LEU A 52 14.01 -8.83 -6.17
CA LEU A 52 13.34 -9.55 -5.08
C LEU A 52 14.31 -10.31 -4.18
N ALA A 53 15.33 -10.97 -4.76
CA ALA A 53 16.31 -11.72 -4.01
C ALA A 53 17.24 -10.79 -3.21
N GLU A 54 17.68 -9.69 -3.80
CA GLU A 54 18.45 -8.64 -3.16
C GLU A 54 17.66 -7.98 -2.01
N THR A 55 16.37 -7.69 -2.24
CA THR A 55 15.46 -7.17 -1.20
C THR A 55 15.38 -8.11 0.00
N LYS A 56 15.27 -9.42 -0.26
CA LYS A 56 15.26 -10.44 0.79
C LYS A 56 16.55 -10.40 1.61
N VAL A 57 17.72 -10.42 0.96
CA VAL A 57 19.03 -10.35 1.62
C VAL A 57 19.17 -9.09 2.49
N VAL A 58 18.73 -7.94 1.98
CA VAL A 58 18.77 -6.68 2.76
C VAL A 58 17.87 -6.75 4.00
N ILE A 59 16.69 -7.35 3.90
CA ILE A 59 15.72 -7.42 5.01
C ILE A 59 16.12 -8.48 6.04
N GLU A 60 16.47 -9.70 5.59
CA GLU A 60 16.69 -10.83 6.48
C GLU A 60 18.11 -10.86 7.04
N ASP A 61 19.13 -10.60 6.19
CA ASP A 61 20.55 -10.72 6.57
C ASP A 61 21.17 -9.38 6.97
N GLY A 62 20.49 -8.25 6.70
CA GLY A 62 21.03 -6.91 6.98
C GLY A 62 22.24 -6.54 6.13
N LEU A 63 22.45 -7.21 5.01
CA LEU A 63 23.62 -7.01 4.14
C LEU A 63 23.33 -5.94 3.08
N THR A 64 24.39 -5.25 2.65
CA THR A 64 24.32 -4.33 1.52
C THR A 64 24.68 -5.03 0.21
N ILE A 65 24.01 -4.65 -0.88
CA ILE A 65 24.25 -5.19 -2.21
C ILE A 65 25.25 -4.30 -2.94
N ASN A 66 26.32 -4.90 -3.41
CA ASN A 66 27.37 -4.17 -4.13
C ASN A 66 26.83 -3.52 -5.40
N GLY A 67 27.22 -2.28 -5.67
CA GLY A 67 26.81 -1.52 -6.85
C GLY A 67 25.40 -0.92 -6.81
N LYS A 68 24.66 -1.10 -5.72
CA LYS A 68 23.34 -0.51 -5.52
C LYS A 68 23.40 0.76 -4.68
N PRO A 69 22.57 1.78 -4.96
CA PRO A 69 22.53 3.01 -4.17
C PRO A 69 22.21 2.75 -2.70
N MET A 70 22.84 3.48 -1.77
CA MET A 70 22.49 3.39 -0.35
C MET A 70 21.03 3.78 -0.09
N LYS A 71 20.50 4.74 -0.84
CA LYS A 71 19.09 5.13 -0.75
C LYS A 71 18.16 3.92 -0.92
N ASP A 72 18.45 3.04 -1.89
CA ASP A 72 17.62 1.86 -2.17
C ASP A 72 17.57 0.89 -0.97
N HIS A 73 18.70 0.72 -0.26
CA HIS A 73 18.76 -0.07 0.96
C HIS A 73 17.94 0.56 2.09
N LEU A 74 18.08 1.89 2.28
CA LEU A 74 17.33 2.61 3.31
C LEU A 74 15.83 2.60 3.05
N GLU A 75 15.40 2.75 1.80
CA GLU A 75 14.00 2.60 1.38
C GLU A 75 13.47 1.20 1.68
N THR A 76 14.25 0.17 1.39
CA THR A 76 13.88 -1.22 1.63
C THR A 76 13.70 -1.50 3.13
N LEU A 77 14.68 -1.12 3.96
CA LEU A 77 14.59 -1.30 5.40
C LEU A 77 13.48 -0.47 6.04
N GLY A 78 13.29 0.76 5.57
CA GLY A 78 12.22 1.64 6.03
C GLY A 78 10.83 1.08 5.68
N HIS A 79 10.64 0.59 4.45
CA HIS A 79 9.37 -0.01 4.03
C HIS A 79 9.06 -1.31 4.78
N ALA A 80 10.05 -2.18 4.97
CA ALA A 80 9.88 -3.40 5.77
C ALA A 80 9.51 -3.09 7.24
N SER A 81 10.06 -2.02 7.81
CA SER A 81 9.67 -1.55 9.15
C SER A 81 8.24 -1.00 9.16
N ALA A 82 7.85 -0.23 8.14
CA ALA A 82 6.49 0.28 7.99
C ALA A 82 5.47 -0.85 7.75
N PHE A 83 5.86 -1.94 7.10
CA PHE A 83 5.03 -3.14 6.99
C PHE A 83 4.73 -3.79 8.35
N ASN A 84 5.70 -3.86 9.26
CA ASN A 84 5.44 -4.38 10.60
C ASN A 84 4.44 -3.49 11.36
N GLU A 85 4.57 -2.17 11.26
CA GLU A 85 3.62 -1.21 11.82
C GLU A 85 2.22 -1.36 11.18
N LEU A 86 2.14 -1.59 9.87
CA LEU A 86 0.90 -1.89 9.17
C LEU A 86 0.14 -3.06 9.82
N LEU A 87 0.83 -4.15 10.17
CA LEU A 87 0.20 -5.31 10.81
C LEU A 87 -0.32 -4.99 12.21
N GLU A 88 0.37 -4.14 12.97
CA GLU A 88 -0.12 -3.67 14.27
C GLU A 88 -1.36 -2.78 14.12
N LEU A 89 -1.34 -1.82 13.18
CA LEU A 89 -2.47 -0.96 12.88
C LEU A 89 -3.70 -1.74 12.38
N ALA A 90 -3.48 -2.86 11.68
CA ALA A 90 -4.56 -3.71 11.18
C ALA A 90 -5.40 -4.36 12.29
N LYS A 91 -4.88 -4.44 13.53
CA LYS A 91 -5.62 -4.92 14.69
C LYS A 91 -6.70 -3.94 15.18
N SER A 92 -6.65 -2.69 14.74
CA SER A 92 -7.66 -1.66 14.97
C SER A 92 -8.63 -1.58 13.79
N ASN A 93 -9.74 -0.84 13.96
CA ASN A 93 -10.71 -0.62 12.88
C ASN A 93 -10.72 0.82 12.36
N THR A 94 -9.72 1.61 12.74
CA THR A 94 -9.64 3.04 12.44
C THR A 94 -8.39 3.38 11.64
N ILE A 95 -8.53 4.38 10.77
CA ILE A 95 -7.42 5.03 10.09
C ILE A 95 -7.54 6.52 10.42
N ASN A 96 -6.48 7.10 10.95
CA ASN A 96 -6.42 8.51 11.27
C ASN A 96 -5.16 9.15 10.69
N GLU A 97 -5.06 10.46 10.79
CA GLU A 97 -3.94 11.23 10.27
C GLU A 97 -2.61 10.84 10.93
N GLU A 98 -2.64 10.56 12.24
CA GLU A 98 -1.45 10.15 12.99
C GLU A 98 -0.89 8.81 12.50
N ASN A 99 -1.77 7.83 12.23
CA ASN A 99 -1.35 6.55 11.66
C ASN A 99 -0.63 6.73 10.32
N ILE A 100 -1.15 7.60 9.44
CA ILE A 100 -0.56 7.88 8.13
C ILE A 100 0.80 8.56 8.28
N LYS A 101 0.90 9.58 9.15
CA LYS A 101 2.17 10.25 9.45
C LYS A 101 3.18 9.31 10.07
N ASN A 102 2.75 8.40 10.95
CA ASN A 102 3.62 7.40 11.56
C ASN A 102 4.16 6.39 10.56
N LEU A 103 3.31 5.86 9.67
CA LEU A 103 3.77 4.98 8.58
C LEU A 103 4.83 5.68 7.71
N HIS A 104 4.58 6.93 7.31
CA HIS A 104 5.57 7.70 6.57
C HIS A 104 6.84 7.95 7.38
N LYS A 105 6.72 8.29 8.67
CA LYS A 105 7.86 8.52 9.56
C LYS A 105 8.75 7.29 9.67
N ILE A 106 8.16 6.12 9.91
CA ILE A 106 8.91 4.85 10.02
C ILE A 106 9.62 4.53 8.69
N PHE A 107 8.91 4.70 7.58
CA PHE A 107 9.46 4.46 6.25
C PHE A 107 10.62 5.41 5.93
N TYR A 108 10.46 6.71 6.19
CA TYR A 108 11.30 7.75 5.63
C TYR A 108 12.41 8.25 6.57
N ALA A 109 12.37 7.91 7.87
CA ALA A 109 13.26 8.45 8.90
C ALA A 109 14.76 8.25 8.63
N LYS A 110 15.13 7.14 7.97
CA LYS A 110 16.53 6.85 7.62
C LYS A 110 16.96 7.50 6.31
N ILE A 111 16.02 8.01 5.52
CA ILE A 111 16.25 8.67 4.23
C ILE A 111 16.39 10.17 4.44
N ASP A 112 15.42 10.76 5.13
CA ASP A 112 15.38 12.19 5.47
C ASP A 112 14.57 12.38 6.76
N SER A 113 15.30 12.45 7.89
CA SER A 113 14.70 12.54 9.23
C SER A 113 13.87 13.81 9.44
N ASP A 114 14.23 14.89 8.79
CA ASP A 114 13.59 16.21 8.98
C ASP A 114 12.19 16.25 8.34
N ASN A 115 12.02 15.55 7.22
CA ASN A 115 10.76 15.46 6.48
C ASN A 115 9.94 14.21 6.85
N ALA A 116 10.49 13.27 7.62
CA ALA A 116 9.81 12.04 7.98
C ALA A 116 8.58 12.27 8.86
N GLY A 117 7.40 11.90 8.36
CA GLY A 117 6.11 12.11 9.04
C GLY A 117 5.57 13.53 8.96
N ASN A 118 6.29 14.45 8.31
CA ASN A 118 5.91 15.85 8.18
C ASN A 118 5.37 16.14 6.77
N TYR A 119 4.31 16.95 6.70
CA TYR A 119 3.82 17.44 5.42
C TYR A 119 4.82 18.38 4.78
N ARG A 120 4.94 18.30 3.46
CA ARG A 120 5.85 19.12 2.68
C ARG A 120 5.57 20.61 2.86
N GLN A 121 6.64 21.39 2.93
CA GLN A 121 6.60 22.86 3.03
C GLN A 121 6.84 23.54 1.68
N LYS A 122 7.05 22.76 0.62
CA LYS A 122 7.31 23.25 -0.75
C LYS A 122 6.32 22.62 -1.73
N PRO A 123 5.95 23.34 -2.80
CA PRO A 123 5.25 22.74 -3.93
C PRO A 123 6.06 21.56 -4.50
N VAL A 124 5.37 20.55 -5.02
CA VAL A 124 6.00 19.40 -5.70
C VAL A 124 5.48 19.31 -7.12
N ILE A 125 6.33 18.85 -8.02
CA ILE A 125 5.99 18.45 -9.38
C ILE A 125 6.25 16.95 -9.47
N VAL A 126 5.22 16.19 -9.81
CA VAL A 126 5.36 14.74 -10.02
C VAL A 126 5.45 14.50 -11.52
N THR A 127 6.56 13.92 -11.96
CA THR A 127 6.78 13.61 -13.38
C THR A 127 5.69 12.67 -13.88
N GLY A 128 5.00 13.09 -14.94
CA GLY A 128 3.91 12.34 -15.54
C GLY A 128 2.53 12.59 -14.91
N ALA A 129 2.42 13.41 -13.86
CA ALA A 129 1.13 13.91 -13.42
C ALA A 129 0.65 15.03 -14.35
N ASP A 130 -0.62 15.01 -14.67
CA ASP A 130 -1.32 15.98 -15.54
C ASP A 130 -2.17 16.99 -14.75
N VAL A 131 -1.95 17.05 -13.44
CA VAL A 131 -2.67 17.94 -12.50
C VAL A 131 -1.71 18.61 -11.54
N ASP A 132 -2.14 19.76 -10.99
CA ASP A 132 -1.47 20.44 -9.91
C ASP A 132 -1.91 19.86 -8.56
N PHE A 133 -0.94 19.59 -7.69
CA PHE A 133 -1.21 19.16 -6.32
C PHE A 133 -1.51 20.35 -5.41
N PRO A 134 -2.28 20.16 -4.32
CA PRO A 134 -2.55 21.21 -3.34
C PRO A 134 -1.29 21.93 -2.88
N LEU A 135 -1.39 23.23 -2.63
CA LEU A 135 -0.27 24.00 -2.10
C LEU A 135 0.03 23.58 -0.64
N PRO A 136 1.27 23.76 -0.15
CA PRO A 136 1.64 23.39 1.22
C PRO A 136 0.69 23.91 2.30
N LYS A 137 0.23 25.15 2.16
CA LYS A 137 -0.72 25.80 3.09
C LYS A 137 -2.10 25.15 3.17
N GLU A 138 -2.46 24.36 2.14
CA GLU A 138 -3.76 23.71 2.01
C GLU A 138 -3.73 22.25 2.53
N LEU A 139 -2.53 21.68 2.76
CA LEU A 139 -2.39 20.25 3.05
C LEU A 139 -3.08 19.83 4.34
N ASN A 140 -3.02 20.64 5.40
CA ASN A 140 -3.70 20.30 6.66
C ASN A 140 -5.23 20.18 6.43
N ASP A 141 -5.83 21.17 5.77
CA ASP A 141 -7.27 21.17 5.49
C ASP A 141 -7.66 20.01 4.58
N LYS A 142 -6.85 19.73 3.54
CA LYS A 142 -7.07 18.61 2.61
C LYS A 142 -6.96 17.25 3.29
N MET A 143 -6.01 17.08 4.20
CA MET A 143 -5.86 15.85 4.96
C MET A 143 -6.99 15.67 5.98
N GLN A 144 -7.44 16.74 6.65
CA GLN A 144 -8.61 16.68 7.51
C GLN A 144 -9.88 16.34 6.72
N GLU A 145 -10.09 16.96 5.56
CA GLU A 145 -11.19 16.62 4.65
C GLU A 145 -11.14 15.13 4.25
N PHE A 146 -9.97 14.64 3.86
CA PHE A 146 -9.74 13.23 3.52
C PHE A 146 -10.14 12.31 4.69
N ILE A 147 -9.60 12.53 5.87
CA ILE A 147 -9.88 11.70 7.06
C ILE A 147 -11.37 11.74 7.42
N SER A 148 -12.02 12.91 7.33
CA SER A 148 -13.44 13.05 7.65
C SER A 148 -14.37 12.28 6.73
N LYS A 149 -13.94 11.99 5.49
CA LYS A 149 -14.69 11.21 4.48
C LYS A 149 -14.59 9.70 4.68
N LEU A 150 -13.53 9.22 5.36
CA LEU A 150 -13.26 7.78 5.44
C LEU A 150 -14.40 6.97 6.08
N PRO A 151 -15.05 7.41 7.18
CA PRO A 151 -16.16 6.64 7.77
C PRO A 151 -17.34 6.44 6.82
N GLN A 152 -17.71 7.47 6.07
CA GLN A 152 -18.81 7.39 5.10
C GLN A 152 -18.45 6.48 3.93
N LEU A 153 -17.25 6.63 3.36
CA LEU A 153 -16.76 5.76 2.29
C LEU A 153 -16.71 4.29 2.72
N LYS A 154 -16.29 4.03 3.97
CA LYS A 154 -16.26 2.66 4.54
C LYS A 154 -17.67 2.07 4.65
N GLN A 155 -18.69 2.88 4.93
CA GLN A 155 -20.07 2.44 5.04
C GLN A 155 -20.73 2.19 3.67
N ASP A 156 -20.42 3.02 2.68
CA ASP A 156 -21.12 3.05 1.40
C ASP A 156 -20.51 2.09 0.36
N LEU A 157 -19.22 1.77 0.50
CA LEU A 157 -18.47 1.02 -0.50
C LEU A 157 -18.11 -0.40 -0.03
N HIS A 158 -18.02 -1.30 -0.98
CA HIS A 158 -17.37 -2.58 -0.74
C HIS A 158 -15.91 -2.36 -0.29
N THR A 159 -15.38 -3.20 0.62
CA THR A 159 -14.03 -3.00 1.19
C THR A 159 -12.94 -2.81 0.13
N VAL A 160 -13.01 -3.54 -0.98
CA VAL A 160 -12.04 -3.41 -2.08
C VAL A 160 -12.15 -2.06 -2.78
N GLU A 161 -13.37 -1.57 -2.97
CA GLU A 161 -13.62 -0.23 -3.54
C GLU A 161 -13.13 0.86 -2.58
N TYR A 162 -13.44 0.70 -1.29
CA TYR A 162 -12.96 1.60 -0.25
C TYR A 162 -11.44 1.66 -0.19
N ALA A 163 -10.75 0.52 -0.27
CA ALA A 163 -9.28 0.46 -0.31
C ALA A 163 -8.69 1.22 -1.51
N ALA A 164 -9.28 1.04 -2.68
CA ALA A 164 -8.89 1.78 -3.89
C ALA A 164 -9.14 3.28 -3.75
N MET A 165 -10.29 3.68 -3.20
CA MET A 165 -10.62 5.09 -2.97
C MET A 165 -9.68 5.76 -1.98
N VAL A 166 -9.37 5.08 -0.85
CA VAL A 166 -8.40 5.59 0.15
C VAL A 166 -7.03 5.84 -0.49
N HIS A 167 -6.55 4.89 -1.29
CA HIS A 167 -5.31 5.03 -2.03
C HIS A 167 -5.32 6.25 -2.97
N ALA A 168 -6.32 6.32 -3.87
CA ALA A 168 -6.40 7.36 -4.90
C ALA A 168 -6.55 8.76 -4.28
N LEU A 169 -7.45 8.92 -3.32
CA LEU A 169 -7.68 10.20 -2.64
C LEU A 169 -6.43 10.70 -1.92
N PHE A 170 -5.70 9.80 -1.25
CA PHE A 170 -4.46 10.15 -0.58
C PHE A 170 -3.36 10.59 -1.56
N VAL A 171 -3.16 9.82 -2.65
CA VAL A 171 -2.15 10.17 -3.66
C VAL A 171 -2.48 11.52 -4.33
N ASN A 172 -3.75 11.81 -4.57
CA ASN A 172 -4.18 13.07 -5.18
C ASN A 172 -3.93 14.30 -4.27
N ILE A 173 -3.80 14.12 -2.96
CA ILE A 173 -3.35 15.18 -2.04
C ILE A 173 -1.84 15.33 -2.07
N HIS A 174 -1.11 14.22 -2.17
CA HIS A 174 0.34 14.18 -2.21
C HIS A 174 1.01 14.93 -1.06
N PRO A 175 0.72 14.59 0.21
CA PRO A 175 1.04 15.46 1.33
C PRO A 175 2.52 15.48 1.71
N PHE A 176 3.31 14.46 1.39
CA PHE A 176 4.72 14.36 1.74
C PHE A 176 5.64 14.81 0.60
N ILE A 177 6.90 15.09 0.92
CA ILE A 177 7.90 15.50 -0.07
C ILE A 177 8.28 14.35 -1.02
N ASP A 178 8.27 13.12 -0.52
CA ASP A 178 8.50 11.86 -1.24
C ASP A 178 7.76 10.72 -0.50
N GLY A 179 7.70 9.51 -1.06
CA GLY A 179 7.11 8.34 -0.40
C GLY A 179 5.58 8.25 -0.43
N ASN A 180 4.88 9.19 -1.07
CA ASN A 180 3.41 9.19 -1.12
C ASN A 180 2.82 7.92 -1.72
N GLY A 181 3.37 7.42 -2.83
CA GLY A 181 2.93 6.18 -3.47
C GLY A 181 3.12 4.96 -2.56
N ARG A 182 4.24 4.86 -1.85
CA ARG A 182 4.52 3.78 -0.90
C ARG A 182 3.56 3.79 0.29
N VAL A 183 3.33 4.96 0.88
CA VAL A 183 2.34 5.13 1.96
C VAL A 183 0.92 4.84 1.46
N ALA A 184 0.54 5.28 0.25
CA ALA A 184 -0.75 4.97 -0.33
C ALA A 184 -1.00 3.46 -0.44
N ARG A 185 0.00 2.68 -0.89
CA ARG A 185 -0.10 1.23 -0.98
C ARG A 185 -0.14 0.56 0.40
N LEU A 186 0.53 1.13 1.40
CA LEU A 186 0.41 0.66 2.79
C LEU A 186 -0.98 0.92 3.36
N ILE A 187 -1.54 2.13 3.24
CA ILE A 187 -2.90 2.41 3.77
C ILE A 187 -4.00 1.67 3.00
N MET A 188 -3.84 1.43 1.70
CA MET A 188 -4.71 0.54 0.93
C MET A 188 -4.72 -0.86 1.54
N ASN A 189 -3.55 -1.41 1.82
CA ASN A 189 -3.42 -2.72 2.46
C ASN A 189 -3.93 -2.72 3.90
N LEU A 190 -3.80 -1.62 4.63
CA LEU A 190 -4.42 -1.46 5.95
C LEU A 190 -5.94 -1.62 5.88
N VAL A 191 -6.59 -0.96 4.92
CA VAL A 191 -8.04 -1.10 4.68
C VAL A 191 -8.41 -2.54 4.38
N LEU A 192 -7.67 -3.20 3.48
CA LEU A 192 -7.93 -4.59 3.10
C LEU A 192 -7.81 -5.53 4.30
N LEU A 193 -6.75 -5.42 5.08
CA LEU A 193 -6.54 -6.23 6.30
C LEU A 193 -7.63 -6.01 7.34
N GLN A 194 -8.02 -4.76 7.60
CA GLN A 194 -9.12 -4.42 8.52
C GLN A 194 -10.47 -4.98 8.04
N GLY A 195 -10.66 -5.15 6.74
CA GLY A 195 -11.83 -5.81 6.13
C GLY A 195 -11.73 -7.34 6.07
N GLY A 196 -10.64 -7.93 6.59
CA GLY A 196 -10.40 -9.37 6.60
C GLY A 196 -9.89 -9.94 5.28
N TYR A 197 -9.48 -9.09 4.33
CA TYR A 197 -8.78 -9.50 3.11
C TYR A 197 -7.28 -9.62 3.35
N ASN A 198 -6.55 -10.17 2.37
CA ASN A 198 -5.12 -10.37 2.50
C ASN A 198 -4.32 -9.22 1.86
N ILE A 199 -3.00 -9.19 2.14
CA ILE A 199 -2.09 -8.25 1.51
C ILE A 199 -2.18 -8.37 -0.01
N THR A 200 -2.32 -7.24 -0.67
CA THR A 200 -2.37 -7.12 -2.13
C THR A 200 -1.12 -6.41 -2.62
N ILE A 201 -0.37 -7.10 -3.46
CA ILE A 201 0.84 -6.58 -4.10
C ILE A 201 0.48 -6.12 -5.51
N ILE A 202 0.94 -4.92 -5.88
CA ILE A 202 0.87 -4.42 -7.26
C ILE A 202 2.22 -4.74 -7.92
N PRO A 203 2.30 -5.71 -8.84
CA PRO A 203 3.58 -6.11 -9.42
C PRO A 203 4.20 -5.01 -10.29
N PRO A 204 5.54 -4.83 -10.31
CA PRO A 204 6.18 -3.82 -11.14
C PRO A 204 5.88 -3.93 -12.64
N VAL A 205 5.60 -5.14 -13.13
CA VAL A 205 5.28 -5.40 -14.55
C VAL A 205 4.01 -4.68 -15.02
N VAL A 206 3.05 -4.43 -14.13
CA VAL A 206 1.80 -3.68 -14.44
C VAL A 206 1.89 -2.20 -14.09
N ARG A 207 3.10 -1.65 -13.85
CA ARG A 207 3.30 -0.25 -13.46
C ARG A 207 2.61 0.74 -14.40
N ALA A 208 2.70 0.50 -15.71
CA ALA A 208 2.11 1.40 -16.69
C ALA A 208 0.58 1.49 -16.57
N ASP A 209 -0.08 0.35 -16.37
CA ASP A 209 -1.53 0.28 -16.21
C ASP A 209 -1.98 0.87 -14.85
N TYR A 210 -1.20 0.60 -13.80
CA TYR A 210 -1.40 1.22 -12.48
C TYR A 210 -1.37 2.74 -12.53
N ILE A 211 -0.33 3.33 -13.15
CA ILE A 211 -0.18 4.79 -13.27
C ILE A 211 -1.30 5.37 -14.13
N ARG A 212 -1.63 4.75 -15.27
CA ARG A 212 -2.72 5.20 -16.14
C ARG A 212 -4.06 5.23 -15.40
N ALA A 213 -4.41 4.14 -14.71
CA ALA A 213 -5.65 4.06 -13.94
C ALA A 213 -5.69 5.09 -12.80
N LEU A 214 -4.53 5.37 -12.18
CA LEU A 214 -4.42 6.39 -11.14
C LEU A 214 -4.55 7.82 -11.70
N GLN A 215 -4.01 8.11 -12.89
CA GLN A 215 -4.17 9.40 -13.56
C GLN A 215 -5.64 9.73 -13.84
N ASP A 216 -6.45 8.75 -14.24
CA ASP A 216 -7.90 8.95 -14.42
C ASP A 216 -8.57 9.45 -13.13
N SER A 217 -8.09 9.03 -11.95
CA SER A 217 -8.62 9.47 -10.66
C SER A 217 -8.38 10.95 -10.36
N ASN A 218 -7.37 11.57 -10.97
CA ASN A 218 -7.10 13.00 -10.86
C ASN A 218 -8.25 13.86 -11.40
N HIS A 219 -9.02 13.30 -12.33
CA HIS A 219 -10.21 13.93 -12.94
C HIS A 219 -11.53 13.45 -12.32
N ASN A 220 -11.48 12.93 -11.08
CA ASN A 220 -12.63 12.32 -10.37
C ASN A 220 -13.22 11.08 -11.08
N ASN A 221 -12.50 10.46 -12.00
CA ASN A 221 -12.87 9.20 -12.62
C ASN A 221 -12.17 8.04 -11.91
N TYR A 222 -12.71 7.62 -10.77
CA TYR A 222 -12.11 6.57 -9.92
C TYR A 222 -12.35 5.14 -10.42
N GLN A 223 -13.33 4.93 -11.31
CA GLN A 223 -13.74 3.59 -11.72
C GLN A 223 -12.61 2.75 -12.38
N PRO A 224 -11.74 3.31 -13.25
CA PRO A 224 -10.60 2.57 -13.79
C PRO A 224 -9.65 2.08 -12.71
N PHE A 225 -9.35 2.93 -11.72
CA PHE A 225 -8.47 2.57 -10.60
C PHE A 225 -9.11 1.53 -9.67
N ILE A 226 -10.39 1.66 -9.35
CA ILE A 226 -11.16 0.66 -8.59
C ILE A 226 -11.15 -0.68 -9.33
N ASN A 227 -11.37 -0.69 -10.64
CA ASN A 227 -11.29 -1.90 -11.46
C ASN A 227 -9.90 -2.54 -11.41
N PHE A 228 -8.84 -1.75 -11.55
CA PHE A 228 -7.47 -2.21 -11.47
C PHE A 228 -7.16 -2.83 -10.10
N ILE A 229 -7.45 -2.14 -9.01
CA ILE A 229 -7.21 -2.65 -7.65
C ILE A 229 -8.03 -3.92 -7.39
N SER A 230 -9.29 -3.99 -7.83
CA SER A 230 -10.10 -5.21 -7.66
C SER A 230 -9.52 -6.42 -8.39
N GLU A 231 -8.85 -6.21 -9.51
CA GLU A 231 -8.11 -7.24 -10.23
C GLU A 231 -6.89 -7.73 -9.43
N MET A 232 -6.12 -6.79 -8.87
CA MET A 232 -4.98 -7.13 -8.01
C MET A 232 -5.42 -7.87 -6.75
N VAL A 233 -6.52 -7.46 -6.13
CA VAL A 233 -7.08 -8.15 -4.95
C VAL A 233 -7.53 -9.56 -5.31
N LEU A 234 -8.20 -9.75 -6.45
CA LEU A 234 -8.62 -11.08 -6.90
C LEU A 234 -7.43 -12.05 -7.03
N GLU A 235 -6.37 -11.60 -7.69
CA GLU A 235 -5.17 -12.43 -7.86
C GLU A 235 -4.46 -12.67 -6.52
N ALA A 236 -4.41 -11.67 -5.63
CA ALA A 236 -3.86 -11.82 -4.29
C ALA A 236 -4.64 -12.85 -3.46
N GLN A 237 -5.98 -12.88 -3.53
CA GLN A 237 -6.79 -13.90 -2.84
C GLN A 237 -6.52 -15.31 -3.40
N LYS A 238 -6.40 -15.46 -4.72
CA LYS A 238 -6.04 -16.73 -5.35
C LYS A 238 -4.66 -17.22 -4.93
N GLU A 239 -3.69 -16.33 -4.88
CA GLU A 239 -2.33 -16.65 -4.44
C GLU A 239 -2.30 -17.06 -2.97
N TYR A 240 -2.94 -16.28 -2.10
CA TYR A 240 -3.01 -16.58 -0.68
C TYR A 240 -3.66 -17.94 -0.41
N LEU A 241 -4.77 -18.24 -1.10
CA LEU A 241 -5.43 -19.53 -0.97
C LEU A 241 -4.49 -20.69 -1.36
N ARG A 242 -3.76 -20.56 -2.48
CA ARG A 242 -2.76 -21.56 -2.90
C ARG A 242 -1.64 -21.75 -1.87
N ILE A 243 -1.23 -20.66 -1.21
CA ILE A 243 -0.21 -20.73 -0.16
C ILE A 243 -0.74 -21.50 1.06
N ILE A 244 -1.91 -21.17 1.56
CA ILE A 244 -2.46 -21.86 2.75
C ILE A 244 -2.81 -23.31 2.47
N GLU A 245 -3.36 -23.66 1.30
CA GLU A 245 -3.62 -25.03 0.89
C GLU A 245 -2.36 -25.92 0.83
N ARG A 246 -1.17 -25.32 0.67
CA ARG A 246 0.13 -26.04 0.70
C ARG A 246 0.72 -26.16 2.09
N LEU A 247 0.35 -25.23 2.99
CA LEU A 247 0.91 -25.15 4.35
C LEU A 247 0.01 -25.84 5.40
N SER A 248 -1.26 -26.08 5.05
CA SER A 248 -2.26 -26.80 5.88
C SER A 248 -2.31 -28.27 5.55
#